data_b755790af7e6cba4eb15a9bf4f9de3f8
#
_entry.id   b755790af7e6cba4eb15a9bf4f9de3f8
#
_cell.length_a   1.000
_cell.length_b   1.000
_cell.length_c   1.000
_cell.angle_alpha   90.00
_cell.angle_beta   90.00
_cell.angle_gamma   90.00
#
_symmetry.space_group_name_H-M   'P 1'
#
loop_
_entity.id
_entity.type
_entity.pdbx_description
1 polymer ?
#
loop_
_entity_poly.entity_id
_entity_poly.type
_entity_poly.pdbx_seq_one_letter_code
_entity_poly.pdbx_strand_id
1 'polypeptide(L)'
;MSDQKILPDDLEDPNLYTKQGKLYQGSGNFGAAIACYENAIRINSNDVDAHYELGHLYRSVGEYQQSIFFYSNVTRIDPNQIEVHNELGKLYQELGNLEQAITCYRNAIQINSRYMKAHYNLGHLYQSIGQQEKAINSYQVTLDLCDDALALEPNNEEVYRLRQSAAHLLNSQVGVTTKTAPPHYVQGLFDEYANRFDYHLVEILDYKVPQSLKEALASQLGHNLTFDVGIDLGCGTGLSGQVFRPICKQLVGIDLSPKMIEIAKGKNIYDTVENNEISIYLEQSSEKYDLFIATDLLIYIGDLTMLFSNISKASNQKGIFVFSTELVQEVDYSLTTQGRYAHSESYIRNLAQQNKFNILNISNTEIRTGIEGQLFVIQLEY
;
A
#
# COMPACT_ATOMS: atom_id res chain seq x y z
N MET A 1 34.92 5.74 13.24
CA MET A 1 34.92 7.19 13.16
C MET A 1 35.72 7.56 11.91
N SER A 2 35.09 7.65 10.77
CA SER A 2 35.72 8.09 9.52
C SER A 2 35.34 9.56 9.34
N ASP A 3 36.37 10.42 9.33
CA ASP A 3 36.26 11.86 9.07
C ASP A 3 35.55 12.10 7.74
N GLN A 4 34.24 12.41 7.82
CA GLN A 4 33.51 12.95 6.68
C GLN A 4 34.07 14.36 6.44
N LYS A 5 34.93 14.51 5.44
CA LYS A 5 35.42 15.82 4.97
C LYS A 5 34.23 16.65 4.56
N ILE A 6 33.85 17.60 5.41
CA ILE A 6 33.00 18.73 5.01
C ILE A 6 33.76 19.48 3.93
N LEU A 7 33.17 19.64 2.75
CA LEU A 7 33.77 20.42 1.69
C LEU A 7 33.98 21.88 2.17
N PRO A 8 35.12 22.50 1.89
CA PRO A 8 35.31 23.91 2.20
C PRO A 8 34.27 24.78 1.49
N ASP A 9 33.81 25.84 2.16
CA ASP A 9 32.79 26.78 1.62
C ASP A 9 33.23 27.50 0.33
N ASP A 10 34.48 27.34 -0.11
CA ASP A 10 35.08 27.98 -1.25
C ASP A 10 35.05 27.17 -2.55
N LEU A 11 34.38 26.01 -2.59
CA LEU A 11 34.26 25.22 -3.82
C LEU A 11 33.16 25.80 -4.73
N GLU A 12 33.57 26.33 -5.90
CA GLU A 12 32.67 26.91 -6.92
C GLU A 12 32.07 25.86 -7.88
N ASP A 13 32.16 24.54 -7.59
CA ASP A 13 31.65 23.49 -8.46
C ASP A 13 30.32 22.93 -7.90
N PRO A 14 29.15 23.26 -8.50
CA PRO A 14 27.85 22.77 -8.08
C PRO A 14 27.75 21.25 -8.16
N ASN A 15 28.40 20.61 -9.14
CA ASN A 15 28.31 19.14 -9.30
C ASN A 15 28.97 18.41 -8.13
N LEU A 16 29.98 18.98 -7.48
CA LEU A 16 30.61 18.41 -6.30
C LEU A 16 29.64 18.38 -5.10
N TYR A 17 28.89 19.47 -4.91
CA TYR A 17 27.88 19.56 -3.88
C TYR A 17 26.72 18.57 -4.15
N THR A 18 26.25 18.47 -5.40
CA THR A 18 25.20 17.53 -5.76
C THR A 18 25.63 16.07 -5.52
N LYS A 19 26.86 15.70 -5.89
CA LYS A 19 27.43 14.39 -5.58
C LYS A 19 27.53 14.11 -4.07
N GLN A 20 27.99 15.09 -3.30
CA GLN A 20 28.08 14.98 -1.85
C GLN A 20 26.69 14.82 -1.21
N GLY A 21 25.71 15.58 -1.70
CA GLY A 21 24.32 15.48 -1.30
C GLY A 21 23.77 14.08 -1.47
N LYS A 22 24.01 13.44 -2.63
CA LYS A 22 23.63 12.04 -2.91
C LYS A 22 24.26 11.04 -1.92
N LEU A 23 25.51 11.25 -1.54
CA LEU A 23 26.19 10.42 -0.54
C LEU A 23 25.54 10.55 0.86
N TYR A 24 25.24 11.79 1.28
CA TYR A 24 24.55 12.03 2.56
C TYR A 24 23.13 11.46 2.55
N GLN A 25 22.40 11.60 1.45
CA GLN A 25 21.07 11.02 1.28
C GLN A 25 21.10 9.49 1.38
N GLY A 26 22.07 8.84 0.72
CA GLY A 26 22.27 7.40 0.79
C GLY A 26 22.66 6.88 2.19
N SER A 27 23.24 7.74 3.05
CA SER A 27 23.54 7.43 4.45
C SER A 27 22.41 7.80 5.44
N GLY A 28 21.27 8.31 4.96
CA GLY A 28 20.16 8.77 5.77
C GLY A 28 20.38 10.15 6.44
N ASN A 29 21.46 10.86 6.12
CA ASN A 29 21.72 12.19 6.66
C ASN A 29 21.04 13.25 5.79
N PHE A 30 19.71 13.33 5.88
CA PHE A 30 18.90 14.22 5.03
C PHE A 30 19.19 15.70 5.24
N GLY A 31 19.51 16.12 6.47
CA GLY A 31 19.86 17.52 6.74
C GLY A 31 21.14 17.95 6.00
N ALA A 32 22.20 17.13 6.01
CA ALA A 32 23.42 17.39 5.28
C ALA A 32 23.20 17.32 3.74
N ALA A 33 22.35 16.41 3.27
CA ALA A 33 22.00 16.32 1.86
C ALA A 33 21.31 17.59 1.37
N ILE A 34 20.30 18.10 2.10
CA ILE A 34 19.61 19.36 1.80
C ILE A 34 20.61 20.51 1.69
N ALA A 35 21.48 20.69 2.69
CA ALA A 35 22.47 21.76 2.70
C ALA A 35 23.43 21.69 1.47
N CYS A 36 23.81 20.48 1.06
CA CYS A 36 24.63 20.30 -0.15
C CYS A 36 23.86 20.70 -1.41
N TYR A 37 22.63 20.25 -1.59
CA TYR A 37 21.84 20.60 -2.77
C TYR A 37 21.51 22.11 -2.83
N GLU A 38 21.22 22.75 -1.68
CA GLU A 38 21.03 24.20 -1.60
C GLU A 38 22.28 24.95 -1.97
N ASN A 39 23.49 24.50 -1.58
CA ASN A 39 24.75 25.08 -2.00
C ASN A 39 24.99 24.94 -3.52
N ALA A 40 24.64 23.77 -4.10
CA ALA A 40 24.68 23.58 -5.54
C ALA A 40 23.81 24.62 -6.28
N ILE A 41 22.55 24.81 -5.82
CA ILE A 41 21.60 25.77 -6.38
C ILE A 41 22.08 27.23 -6.16
N ARG A 42 22.71 27.52 -5.03
CA ARG A 42 23.31 28.87 -4.77
C ARG A 42 24.41 29.21 -5.76
N ILE A 43 25.20 28.23 -6.17
CA ILE A 43 26.27 28.40 -7.17
C ILE A 43 25.67 28.42 -8.58
N ASN A 44 24.79 27.50 -8.90
CA ASN A 44 24.08 27.39 -10.17
C ASN A 44 22.56 27.26 -9.94
N SER A 45 21.87 28.39 -10.04
CA SER A 45 20.41 28.43 -9.83
C SER A 45 19.58 27.58 -10.82
N ASN A 46 20.21 27.13 -11.91
CA ASN A 46 19.63 26.28 -12.93
C ASN A 46 20.19 24.83 -12.85
N ASP A 47 20.71 24.41 -11.72
CA ASP A 47 21.12 23.01 -11.49
C ASP A 47 19.89 22.10 -11.39
N VAL A 48 19.58 21.44 -12.52
CA VAL A 48 18.42 20.54 -12.66
C VAL A 48 18.52 19.38 -11.67
N ASP A 49 19.71 18.78 -11.52
CA ASP A 49 19.93 17.63 -10.65
C ASP A 49 19.69 18.00 -9.17
N ALA A 50 20.22 19.13 -8.73
CA ALA A 50 20.03 19.57 -7.34
C ALA A 50 18.55 19.90 -7.03
N HIS A 51 17.84 20.56 -7.95
CA HIS A 51 16.40 20.78 -7.82
C HIS A 51 15.62 19.46 -7.80
N TYR A 52 15.98 18.51 -8.66
CA TYR A 52 15.32 17.19 -8.71
C TYR A 52 15.50 16.43 -7.39
N GLU A 53 16.73 16.36 -6.89
CA GLU A 53 17.04 15.64 -5.65
C GLU A 53 16.36 16.26 -4.41
N LEU A 54 16.30 17.60 -4.33
CA LEU A 54 15.53 18.28 -3.28
C LEU A 54 14.04 17.98 -3.40
N GLY A 55 13.49 18.00 -4.61
CA GLY A 55 12.10 17.63 -4.85
C GLY A 55 11.80 16.23 -4.35
N HIS A 56 12.67 15.27 -4.68
CA HIS A 56 12.55 13.87 -4.24
C HIS A 56 12.68 13.73 -2.73
N LEU A 57 13.65 14.41 -2.12
CA LEU A 57 13.91 14.33 -0.68
C LEU A 57 12.76 14.92 0.12
N TYR A 58 12.25 16.11 -0.25
CA TYR A 58 11.10 16.72 0.41
C TYR A 58 9.84 15.88 0.28
N ARG A 59 9.64 15.22 -0.87
CA ARG A 59 8.55 14.25 -1.03
C ARG A 59 8.67 13.08 -0.05
N SER A 60 9.88 12.54 0.11
CA SER A 60 10.11 11.38 0.98
C SER A 60 9.83 11.65 2.47
N VAL A 61 9.96 12.92 2.89
CA VAL A 61 9.66 13.35 4.27
C VAL A 61 8.26 13.97 4.42
N GLY A 62 7.44 13.94 3.35
CA GLY A 62 6.04 14.43 3.40
C GLY A 62 5.87 15.94 3.21
N GLU A 63 6.95 16.67 2.93
CA GLU A 63 6.94 18.12 2.71
C GLU A 63 6.53 18.44 1.25
N TYR A 64 5.30 18.16 0.91
CA TYR A 64 4.81 18.17 -0.47
C TYR A 64 4.88 19.53 -1.16
N GLN A 65 4.66 20.62 -0.44
CA GLN A 65 4.73 21.98 -1.02
C GLN A 65 6.16 22.33 -1.46
N GLN A 66 7.16 21.98 -0.65
CA GLN A 66 8.56 22.13 -0.98
C GLN A 66 8.95 21.25 -2.17
N SER A 67 8.49 20.01 -2.17
CA SER A 67 8.69 19.09 -3.31
C SER A 67 8.15 19.67 -4.61
N ILE A 68 6.91 20.18 -4.62
CA ILE A 68 6.30 20.83 -5.79
C ILE A 68 7.13 22.05 -6.24
N PHE A 69 7.59 22.88 -5.30
CA PHE A 69 8.42 24.02 -5.62
C PHE A 69 9.68 23.62 -6.39
N PHE A 70 10.42 22.63 -5.89
CA PHE A 70 11.65 22.16 -6.51
C PHE A 70 11.42 21.45 -7.86
N TYR A 71 10.45 20.57 -7.95
CA TYR A 71 10.08 19.92 -9.22
C TYR A 71 9.54 20.93 -10.26
N SER A 72 8.82 21.97 -9.85
CA SER A 72 8.40 23.03 -10.75
C SER A 72 9.59 23.83 -11.30
N ASN A 73 10.66 24.02 -10.51
CA ASN A 73 11.90 24.60 -11.02
C ASN A 73 12.57 23.69 -12.05
N VAL A 74 12.58 22.37 -11.83
CA VAL A 74 13.09 21.43 -12.84
C VAL A 74 12.35 21.59 -14.17
N THR A 75 11.01 21.57 -14.16
CA THR A 75 10.22 21.70 -15.40
C THR A 75 10.29 23.09 -16.04
N ARG A 76 10.58 24.12 -15.25
CA ARG A 76 10.86 25.48 -15.77
C ARG A 76 12.21 25.55 -16.48
N ILE A 77 13.24 24.87 -15.96
CA ILE A 77 14.60 24.86 -16.52
C ILE A 77 14.66 23.91 -17.73
N ASP A 78 14.15 22.71 -17.57
CA ASP A 78 14.04 21.71 -18.64
C ASP A 78 12.61 21.15 -18.70
N PRO A 79 11.78 21.69 -19.63
CA PRO A 79 10.38 21.24 -19.78
C PRO A 79 10.22 19.79 -20.25
N ASN A 80 11.29 19.13 -20.72
CA ASN A 80 11.22 17.78 -21.27
C ASN A 80 11.50 16.67 -20.23
N GLN A 81 11.57 17.01 -18.94
CA GLN A 81 11.78 16.07 -17.85
C GLN A 81 10.49 15.27 -17.57
N ILE A 82 10.32 14.13 -18.27
CA ILE A 82 9.11 13.31 -18.27
C ILE A 82 8.77 12.82 -16.86
N GLU A 83 9.77 12.29 -16.18
CA GLU A 83 9.64 11.75 -14.81
C GLU A 83 9.14 12.81 -13.85
N VAL A 84 9.64 14.05 -13.98
CA VAL A 84 9.27 15.15 -13.07
C VAL A 84 7.81 15.59 -13.30
N HIS A 85 7.35 15.62 -14.53
CA HIS A 85 5.94 15.85 -14.80
C HIS A 85 5.05 14.76 -14.17
N ASN A 86 5.47 13.50 -14.24
CA ASN A 86 4.75 12.39 -13.60
C ASN A 86 4.77 12.52 -12.06
N GLU A 87 5.90 12.86 -11.44
CA GLU A 87 6.00 13.05 -9.99
C GLU A 87 5.18 14.26 -9.50
N LEU A 88 5.18 15.38 -10.23
CA LEU A 88 4.28 16.51 -9.97
C LEU A 88 2.81 16.09 -10.04
N GLY A 89 2.44 15.26 -11.03
CA GLY A 89 1.10 14.71 -11.15
C GLY A 89 0.68 13.94 -9.90
N LYS A 90 1.55 13.07 -9.39
CA LYS A 90 1.32 12.32 -8.14
C LYS A 90 1.14 13.27 -6.94
N LEU A 91 2.03 14.24 -6.78
CA LEU A 91 1.96 15.21 -5.67
C LEU A 91 0.67 16.03 -5.69
N TYR A 92 0.27 16.53 -6.87
CA TYR A 92 -0.97 17.25 -7.01
C TYR A 92 -2.20 16.36 -6.73
N GLN A 93 -2.15 15.10 -7.15
CA GLN A 93 -3.20 14.12 -6.83
C GLN A 93 -3.30 13.88 -5.32
N GLU A 94 -2.17 13.72 -4.62
CA GLU A 94 -2.13 13.54 -3.17
C GLU A 94 -2.69 14.74 -2.39
N LEU A 95 -2.52 15.95 -2.94
CA LEU A 95 -3.06 17.19 -2.37
C LEU A 95 -4.51 17.48 -2.79
N GLY A 96 -5.14 16.61 -3.59
CA GLY A 96 -6.49 16.81 -4.10
C GLY A 96 -6.59 17.82 -5.25
N ASN A 97 -5.47 18.30 -5.78
CA ASN A 97 -5.42 19.24 -6.91
C ASN A 97 -5.52 18.50 -8.25
N LEU A 98 -6.69 17.93 -8.52
CA LEU A 98 -6.91 16.93 -9.57
C LEU A 98 -6.68 17.48 -10.99
N GLU A 99 -7.03 18.74 -11.26
CA GLU A 99 -6.83 19.36 -12.57
C GLU A 99 -5.34 19.55 -12.89
N GLN A 100 -4.55 19.97 -11.91
CA GLN A 100 -3.09 20.08 -12.05
C GLN A 100 -2.47 18.70 -12.25
N ALA A 101 -2.91 17.69 -11.52
CA ALA A 101 -2.45 16.32 -11.68
C ALA A 101 -2.70 15.79 -13.11
N ILE A 102 -3.93 15.98 -13.65
CA ILE A 102 -4.26 15.62 -15.05
C ILE A 102 -3.33 16.33 -16.02
N THR A 103 -3.10 17.63 -15.82
CA THR A 103 -2.23 18.44 -16.69
C THR A 103 -0.80 17.88 -16.68
N CYS A 104 -0.26 17.59 -15.52
CA CYS A 104 1.10 17.06 -15.38
C CYS A 104 1.25 15.69 -16.06
N TYR A 105 0.31 14.76 -15.85
CA TYR A 105 0.35 13.46 -16.54
C TYR A 105 0.24 13.59 -18.05
N ARG A 106 -0.62 14.50 -18.55
CA ARG A 106 -0.73 14.79 -19.98
C ARG A 106 0.54 15.39 -20.55
N ASN A 107 1.23 16.27 -19.84
CA ASN A 107 2.52 16.81 -20.26
C ASN A 107 3.55 15.67 -20.41
N ALA A 108 3.64 14.76 -19.44
CA ALA A 108 4.50 13.59 -19.55
C ALA A 108 4.19 12.74 -20.80
N ILE A 109 2.91 12.50 -21.07
CA ILE A 109 2.43 11.76 -22.27
C ILE A 109 2.72 12.53 -23.57
N GLN A 110 2.61 13.85 -23.56
CA GLN A 110 2.90 14.69 -24.74
C GLN A 110 4.39 14.66 -25.09
N ILE A 111 5.27 14.65 -24.08
CA ILE A 111 6.72 14.54 -24.28
C ILE A 111 7.10 13.15 -24.77
N ASN A 112 6.53 12.10 -24.17
CA ASN A 112 6.70 10.73 -24.59
C ASN A 112 5.38 9.97 -24.50
N SER A 113 4.74 9.76 -25.65
CA SER A 113 3.46 9.04 -25.74
C SER A 113 3.53 7.57 -25.31
N ARG A 114 4.73 7.00 -25.20
CA ARG A 114 4.98 5.61 -24.74
C ARG A 114 5.36 5.54 -23.25
N TYR A 115 5.25 6.64 -22.49
CA TYR A 115 5.59 6.63 -21.06
C TYR A 115 4.46 6.00 -20.25
N MET A 116 4.53 4.68 -20.08
CA MET A 116 3.51 3.80 -19.48
C MET A 116 3.01 4.28 -18.11
N LYS A 117 3.95 4.75 -17.24
CA LYS A 117 3.63 5.20 -15.88
C LYS A 117 2.64 6.37 -15.86
N ALA A 118 2.75 7.31 -16.80
CA ALA A 118 1.81 8.44 -16.85
C ALA A 118 0.42 8.02 -17.32
N HIS A 119 0.31 7.09 -18.27
CA HIS A 119 -1.00 6.52 -18.67
C HIS A 119 -1.64 5.76 -17.50
N TYR A 120 -0.88 4.94 -16.79
CA TYR A 120 -1.36 4.22 -15.61
C TYR A 120 -1.87 5.16 -14.52
N ASN A 121 -1.07 6.17 -14.13
CA ASN A 121 -1.43 7.14 -13.10
C ASN A 121 -2.63 7.99 -13.51
N LEU A 122 -2.73 8.38 -14.78
CA LEU A 122 -3.88 9.09 -15.30
C LEU A 122 -5.15 8.23 -15.27
N GLY A 123 -5.03 6.93 -15.56
CA GLY A 123 -6.10 5.95 -15.41
C GLY A 123 -6.59 5.85 -13.97
N HIS A 124 -5.67 5.74 -13.02
CA HIS A 124 -5.97 5.71 -11.59
C HIS A 124 -6.66 7.00 -11.11
N LEU A 125 -6.20 8.16 -11.59
CA LEU A 125 -6.83 9.43 -11.28
C LEU A 125 -8.26 9.50 -11.85
N TYR A 126 -8.48 9.10 -13.12
CA TYR A 126 -9.82 9.07 -13.72
C TYR A 126 -10.76 8.11 -12.98
N GLN A 127 -10.26 6.95 -12.54
CA GLN A 127 -11.02 6.02 -11.71
C GLN A 127 -11.45 6.67 -10.39
N SER A 128 -10.55 7.35 -9.69
CA SER A 128 -10.84 7.99 -8.39
C SER A 128 -11.90 9.10 -8.47
N ILE A 129 -12.04 9.76 -9.63
CA ILE A 129 -13.04 10.79 -9.88
C ILE A 129 -14.28 10.29 -10.66
N GLY A 130 -14.42 8.97 -10.80
CA GLY A 130 -15.59 8.34 -11.43
C GLY A 130 -15.67 8.48 -12.95
N GLN A 131 -14.58 8.87 -13.64
CA GLN A 131 -14.53 8.97 -15.10
C GLN A 131 -14.14 7.63 -15.72
N GLN A 132 -15.05 6.65 -15.59
CA GLN A 132 -14.80 5.23 -15.90
C GLN A 132 -14.30 5.00 -17.33
N GLU A 133 -14.92 5.60 -18.34
CA GLU A 133 -14.49 5.41 -19.75
C GLU A 133 -13.04 5.87 -19.97
N LYS A 134 -12.65 7.01 -19.37
CA LYS A 134 -11.27 7.51 -19.47
C LYS A 134 -10.28 6.63 -18.70
N ALA A 135 -10.69 6.10 -17.55
CA ALA A 135 -9.89 5.16 -16.78
C ALA A 135 -9.63 3.88 -17.60
N ILE A 136 -10.69 3.27 -18.17
CA ILE A 136 -10.61 2.11 -19.05
C ILE A 136 -9.61 2.36 -20.19
N ASN A 137 -9.78 3.48 -20.92
CA ASN A 137 -8.90 3.81 -22.04
C ASN A 137 -7.44 3.96 -21.59
N SER A 138 -7.19 4.63 -20.47
CA SER A 138 -5.83 4.84 -19.98
C SER A 138 -5.16 3.54 -19.55
N TYR A 139 -5.89 2.63 -18.89
CA TYR A 139 -5.38 1.31 -18.53
C TYR A 139 -5.15 0.42 -19.75
N GLN A 140 -6.04 0.49 -20.76
CA GLN A 140 -5.84 -0.26 -21.99
C GLN A 140 -4.58 0.19 -22.74
N VAL A 141 -4.36 1.50 -22.88
CA VAL A 141 -3.11 2.04 -23.45
C VAL A 141 -1.89 1.58 -22.65
N THR A 142 -1.99 1.57 -21.32
CA THR A 142 -0.89 1.06 -20.47
C THR A 142 -0.59 -0.40 -20.79
N LEU A 143 -1.62 -1.26 -20.93
CA LEU A 143 -1.46 -2.67 -21.26
C LEU A 143 -0.81 -2.87 -22.63
N ASP A 144 -1.30 -2.16 -23.65
CA ASP A 144 -0.77 -2.26 -25.01
C ASP A 144 0.71 -1.87 -25.06
N LEU A 145 1.10 -0.78 -24.36
CA LEU A 145 2.49 -0.36 -24.25
C LEU A 145 3.37 -1.33 -23.46
N CYS A 146 2.83 -1.94 -22.40
CA CYS A 146 3.55 -2.98 -21.65
C CYS A 146 3.74 -4.24 -22.49
N ASP A 147 2.72 -4.66 -23.25
CA ASP A 147 2.80 -5.83 -24.13
C ASP A 147 3.83 -5.62 -25.25
N ASP A 148 3.87 -4.44 -25.85
CA ASP A 148 4.92 -4.06 -26.82
C ASP A 148 6.32 -4.13 -26.19
N ALA A 149 6.49 -3.61 -24.98
CA ALA A 149 7.78 -3.60 -24.31
C ALA A 149 8.24 -5.03 -23.92
N LEU A 150 7.32 -5.86 -23.41
CA LEU A 150 7.60 -7.25 -23.03
C LEU A 150 7.84 -8.14 -24.25
N ALA A 151 7.32 -7.80 -25.43
CA ALA A 151 7.66 -8.49 -26.67
C ALA A 151 9.14 -8.30 -27.05
N LEU A 152 9.73 -7.15 -26.69
CA LEU A 152 11.15 -6.85 -26.89
C LEU A 152 12.03 -7.36 -25.75
N GLU A 153 11.58 -7.19 -24.52
CA GLU A 153 12.28 -7.55 -23.29
C GLU A 153 11.39 -8.43 -22.38
N PRO A 154 11.24 -9.74 -22.67
CA PRO A 154 10.28 -10.61 -21.96
C PRO A 154 10.52 -10.73 -20.44
N ASN A 155 11.74 -10.47 -19.97
CA ASN A 155 12.13 -10.59 -18.57
C ASN A 155 12.16 -9.23 -17.84
N ASN A 156 11.59 -8.16 -18.42
CA ASN A 156 11.53 -6.86 -17.76
C ASN A 156 10.48 -6.89 -16.65
N GLU A 157 10.94 -7.16 -15.43
CA GLU A 157 10.08 -7.36 -14.27
C GLU A 157 9.27 -6.11 -13.89
N GLU A 158 9.84 -4.92 -14.07
CA GLU A 158 9.14 -3.64 -13.77
C GLU A 158 7.93 -3.48 -14.71
N VAL A 159 8.12 -3.71 -16.01
CA VAL A 159 7.04 -3.64 -17.00
C VAL A 159 6.00 -4.72 -16.74
N TYR A 160 6.43 -5.94 -16.42
CA TYR A 160 5.52 -7.04 -16.07
C TYR A 160 4.65 -6.70 -14.86
N ARG A 161 5.22 -6.13 -13.79
CA ARG A 161 4.48 -5.69 -12.61
C ARG A 161 3.48 -4.58 -12.95
N LEU A 162 3.89 -3.58 -13.73
CA LEU A 162 3.00 -2.50 -14.16
C LEU A 162 1.83 -3.03 -14.98
N ARG A 163 2.10 -3.95 -15.92
CA ARG A 163 1.09 -4.64 -16.71
C ARG A 163 0.05 -5.34 -15.85
N GLN A 164 0.49 -6.12 -14.86
CA GLN A 164 -0.43 -6.81 -13.96
C GLN A 164 -1.29 -5.84 -13.13
N SER A 165 -0.70 -4.74 -12.65
CA SER A 165 -1.43 -3.70 -11.91
C SER A 165 -2.48 -3.03 -12.80
N ALA A 166 -2.12 -2.68 -14.04
CA ALA A 166 -3.05 -2.09 -15.00
C ALA A 166 -4.18 -3.06 -15.36
N ALA A 167 -3.87 -4.36 -15.56
CA ALA A 167 -4.87 -5.38 -15.84
C ALA A 167 -5.86 -5.56 -14.68
N HIS A 168 -5.39 -5.57 -13.44
CA HIS A 168 -6.23 -5.65 -12.25
C HIS A 168 -7.22 -4.47 -12.19
N LEU A 169 -6.71 -3.24 -12.37
CA LEU A 169 -7.54 -2.04 -12.33
C LEU A 169 -8.47 -1.94 -13.56
N LEU A 170 -8.04 -2.35 -14.74
CA LEU A 170 -8.93 -2.46 -15.90
C LEU A 170 -10.07 -3.44 -15.63
N ASN A 171 -9.77 -4.64 -15.12
CA ASN A 171 -10.77 -5.65 -14.77
C ASN A 171 -11.81 -5.08 -13.80
N SER A 172 -11.37 -4.29 -12.80
CA SER A 172 -12.27 -3.63 -11.85
C SER A 172 -13.24 -2.66 -12.53
N GLN A 173 -12.80 -1.99 -13.60
CA GLN A 173 -13.64 -1.02 -14.34
C GLN A 173 -14.61 -1.69 -15.30
N VAL A 174 -14.27 -2.85 -15.86
CA VAL A 174 -15.12 -3.58 -16.80
C VAL A 174 -15.95 -4.71 -16.17
N GLY A 175 -15.90 -4.84 -14.84
CA GLY A 175 -16.70 -5.82 -14.10
C GLY A 175 -16.20 -7.26 -14.20
N VAL A 176 -14.91 -7.47 -14.50
CA VAL A 176 -14.30 -8.80 -14.54
C VAL A 176 -13.67 -9.12 -13.18
N THR A 177 -14.23 -10.10 -12.48
CA THR A 177 -13.73 -10.53 -11.18
C THR A 177 -12.58 -11.53 -11.33
N THR A 178 -11.44 -11.21 -10.76
CA THR A 178 -10.26 -12.08 -10.65
C THR A 178 -10.19 -12.75 -9.26
N LYS A 179 -9.27 -13.70 -9.06
CA LYS A 179 -9.16 -14.44 -7.79
C LYS A 179 -8.46 -13.65 -6.68
N THR A 180 -7.50 -12.81 -7.03
CA THR A 180 -6.73 -12.02 -6.08
C THR A 180 -6.13 -10.80 -6.77
N ALA A 181 -5.86 -9.75 -6.01
CA ALA A 181 -5.04 -8.64 -6.47
C ALA A 181 -3.57 -9.09 -6.63
N PRO A 182 -2.83 -8.56 -7.63
CA PRO A 182 -1.41 -8.88 -7.77
C PRO A 182 -0.62 -8.45 -6.52
N PRO A 183 0.23 -9.31 -5.93
CA PRO A 183 0.95 -8.98 -4.69
C PRO A 183 1.76 -7.68 -4.77
N HIS A 184 2.47 -7.45 -5.87
CA HIS A 184 3.26 -6.21 -6.05
C HIS A 184 2.40 -4.95 -6.24
N TYR A 185 1.14 -5.07 -6.73
CA TYR A 185 0.18 -3.96 -6.74
C TYR A 185 -0.18 -3.58 -5.31
N VAL A 186 -0.52 -4.56 -4.47
CA VAL A 186 -0.84 -4.34 -3.05
C VAL A 186 0.38 -3.78 -2.32
N GLN A 187 1.56 -4.39 -2.49
CA GLN A 187 2.80 -3.90 -1.91
C GLN A 187 3.08 -2.45 -2.30
N GLY A 188 3.03 -2.12 -3.59
CA GLY A 188 3.30 -0.76 -4.08
C GLY A 188 2.34 0.27 -3.51
N LEU A 189 1.04 -0.07 -3.43
CA LEU A 189 0.01 0.77 -2.81
C LEU A 189 0.35 1.12 -1.36
N PHE A 190 0.73 0.13 -0.55
CA PHE A 190 1.04 0.32 0.85
C PHE A 190 2.44 0.92 1.09
N ASP A 191 3.43 0.63 0.24
CA ASP A 191 4.73 1.29 0.30
C ASP A 191 4.64 2.80 0.05
N GLU A 192 3.79 3.24 -0.88
CA GLU A 192 3.55 4.67 -1.12
C GLU A 192 2.74 5.33 0.02
N TYR A 193 1.87 4.57 0.68
CA TYR A 193 0.95 5.08 1.69
C TYR A 193 1.52 5.04 3.12
N ALA A 194 2.58 4.30 3.38
CA ALA A 194 3.06 3.95 4.72
C ALA A 194 3.27 5.15 5.65
N ASN A 195 3.95 6.20 5.18
CA ASN A 195 4.30 7.35 6.03
C ASN A 195 3.11 8.18 6.52
N ARG A 196 1.97 8.13 5.82
CA ARG A 196 0.75 8.87 6.18
C ARG A 196 -0.38 7.97 6.65
N PHE A 197 -0.17 6.66 6.64
CA PHE A 197 -1.20 5.65 6.90
C PHE A 197 -1.91 5.86 8.23
N ASP A 198 -1.17 5.93 9.32
CA ASP A 198 -1.74 6.08 10.67
C ASP A 198 -2.53 7.38 10.80
N TYR A 199 -1.93 8.51 10.41
CA TYR A 199 -2.59 9.80 10.47
C TYR A 199 -3.90 9.81 9.66
N HIS A 200 -3.85 9.30 8.44
CA HIS A 200 -5.02 9.31 7.57
C HIS A 200 -6.12 8.37 8.09
N LEU A 201 -5.77 7.16 8.54
CA LEU A 201 -6.77 6.23 9.06
C LEU A 201 -7.36 6.71 10.39
N VAL A 202 -6.52 7.15 11.33
CA VAL A 202 -6.96 7.49 12.68
C VAL A 202 -7.62 8.87 12.72
N GLU A 203 -6.95 9.91 12.18
CA GLU A 203 -7.37 11.30 12.35
C GLU A 203 -8.37 11.76 11.26
N ILE A 204 -8.29 11.18 10.05
CA ILE A 204 -9.16 11.62 8.94
C ILE A 204 -10.35 10.67 8.76
N LEU A 205 -10.14 9.35 8.82
CA LEU A 205 -11.17 8.36 8.53
C LEU A 205 -11.84 7.77 9.78
N ASP A 206 -11.40 8.14 10.98
CA ASP A 206 -11.93 7.61 12.27
C ASP A 206 -12.03 6.07 12.26
N TYR A 207 -10.98 5.41 11.80
CA TYR A 207 -10.93 3.97 11.57
C TYR A 207 -11.05 3.16 12.86
N LYS A 208 -12.12 2.36 12.98
CA LYS A 208 -12.47 1.62 14.21
C LYS A 208 -12.61 0.12 14.02
N VAL A 209 -12.31 -0.41 12.84
CA VAL A 209 -12.51 -1.84 12.56
C VAL A 209 -11.78 -2.77 13.56
N PRO A 210 -10.51 -2.52 13.95
CA PRO A 210 -9.85 -3.37 14.95
C PRO A 210 -10.55 -3.36 16.30
N GLN A 211 -11.01 -2.18 16.78
CA GLN A 211 -11.74 -2.05 18.04
C GLN A 211 -13.07 -2.80 17.99
N SER A 212 -13.84 -2.60 16.91
CA SER A 212 -15.13 -3.25 16.71
C SER A 212 -15.01 -4.78 16.63
N LEU A 213 -13.94 -5.30 15.98
CA LEU A 213 -13.65 -6.74 15.97
C LEU A 213 -13.32 -7.27 17.37
N LYS A 214 -12.53 -6.54 18.16
CA LYS A 214 -12.23 -6.92 19.55
C LYS A 214 -13.47 -6.92 20.42
N GLU A 215 -14.36 -5.94 20.26
CA GLU A 215 -15.64 -5.88 20.96
C GLU A 215 -16.57 -7.03 20.55
N ALA A 216 -16.67 -7.35 19.25
CA ALA A 216 -17.40 -8.51 18.76
C ALA A 216 -16.87 -9.82 19.36
N LEU A 217 -15.55 -9.97 19.42
CA LEU A 217 -14.90 -11.12 20.06
C LEU A 217 -15.23 -11.19 21.55
N ALA A 218 -15.10 -10.09 22.28
CA ALA A 218 -15.37 -10.00 23.71
C ALA A 218 -16.85 -10.29 24.05
N SER A 219 -17.79 -9.90 23.18
CA SER A 219 -19.21 -10.17 23.34
C SER A 219 -19.55 -11.68 23.33
N GLN A 220 -18.74 -12.48 22.62
CA GLN A 220 -18.95 -13.94 22.50
C GLN A 220 -18.20 -14.76 23.56
N LEU A 221 -17.00 -14.31 23.94
CA LEU A 221 -16.10 -15.09 24.80
C LEU A 221 -15.87 -14.46 26.19
N GLY A 222 -16.45 -13.27 26.43
CA GLY A 222 -16.23 -12.49 27.64
C GLY A 222 -15.07 -11.50 27.54
N HIS A 223 -14.97 -10.58 28.50
CA HIS A 223 -13.98 -9.49 28.45
C HIS A 223 -12.57 -9.87 28.95
N ASN A 224 -12.44 -10.97 29.68
CA ASN A 224 -11.16 -11.43 30.22
C ASN A 224 -10.47 -12.41 29.28
N LEU A 225 -10.24 -11.96 28.05
CA LEU A 225 -9.62 -12.77 27.01
C LEU A 225 -8.10 -12.83 27.18
N THR A 226 -7.55 -14.01 26.97
CA THR A 226 -6.08 -14.21 26.85
C THR A 226 -5.81 -15.34 25.89
N PHE A 227 -4.96 -15.09 24.92
CA PHE A 227 -4.49 -16.05 23.92
C PHE A 227 -2.98 -16.23 24.10
N ASP A 228 -2.49 -17.47 23.96
CA ASP A 228 -1.06 -17.73 24.08
C ASP A 228 -0.31 -17.15 22.88
N VAL A 229 -0.76 -17.45 21.65
CA VAL A 229 -0.13 -16.94 20.42
C VAL A 229 -1.21 -16.39 19.48
N GLY A 230 -1.08 -15.09 19.16
CA GLY A 230 -1.88 -14.43 18.12
C GLY A 230 -1.04 -14.14 16.88
N ILE A 231 -1.71 -14.08 15.73
CA ILE A 231 -1.11 -13.64 14.47
C ILE A 231 -2.00 -12.59 13.80
N ASP A 232 -1.38 -11.48 13.38
CA ASP A 232 -2.00 -10.36 12.67
C ASP A 232 -1.60 -10.43 11.20
N LEU A 233 -2.55 -10.87 10.38
CA LEU A 233 -2.40 -11.08 8.95
C LEU A 233 -2.68 -9.77 8.20
N GLY A 234 -1.67 -9.23 7.50
CA GLY A 234 -1.74 -7.88 6.93
C GLY A 234 -1.64 -6.83 8.03
N CYS A 235 -0.64 -6.95 8.90
CA CYS A 235 -0.51 -6.13 10.11
C CYS A 235 -0.30 -4.63 9.83
N GLY A 236 0.07 -4.26 8.61
CA GLY A 236 0.35 -2.89 8.21
C GLY A 236 1.36 -2.22 9.14
N THR A 237 1.05 -1.02 9.58
CA THR A 237 1.85 -0.26 10.57
C THR A 237 1.61 -0.72 12.02
N GLY A 238 0.70 -1.68 12.25
CA GLY A 238 0.39 -2.25 13.57
C GLY A 238 -0.83 -1.64 14.27
N LEU A 239 -1.76 -1.00 13.58
CA LEU A 239 -2.98 -0.45 14.21
C LEU A 239 -3.85 -1.55 14.84
N SER A 240 -4.05 -2.67 14.18
CA SER A 240 -4.74 -3.86 14.74
C SER A 240 -3.94 -4.47 15.88
N GLY A 241 -2.62 -4.61 15.71
CA GLY A 241 -1.75 -5.12 16.74
C GLY A 241 -1.84 -4.35 18.05
N GLN A 242 -1.92 -3.00 18.02
CA GLN A 242 -2.10 -2.19 19.24
C GLN A 242 -3.37 -2.57 20.00
N VAL A 243 -4.46 -2.88 19.30
CA VAL A 243 -5.75 -3.23 19.89
C VAL A 243 -5.73 -4.64 20.49
N PHE A 244 -5.08 -5.59 19.81
CA PHE A 244 -5.09 -7.00 20.20
C PHE A 244 -3.92 -7.40 21.11
N ARG A 245 -2.82 -6.64 21.15
CA ARG A 245 -1.65 -6.89 22.01
C ARG A 245 -2.01 -7.19 23.49
N PRO A 246 -2.93 -6.44 24.13
CA PRO A 246 -3.25 -6.69 25.54
C PRO A 246 -3.89 -8.05 25.84
N ILE A 247 -4.38 -8.76 24.84
CA ILE A 247 -5.03 -10.08 24.98
C ILE A 247 -4.18 -11.22 24.42
N CYS A 248 -2.98 -10.96 23.91
CA CYS A 248 -2.05 -11.96 23.39
C CYS A 248 -0.77 -11.99 24.23
N LYS A 249 -0.33 -13.18 24.67
CA LYS A 249 0.97 -13.33 25.33
C LYS A 249 2.11 -13.14 24.33
N GLN A 250 1.96 -13.75 23.14
CA GLN A 250 2.82 -13.55 21.98
C GLN A 250 1.96 -13.07 20.81
N LEU A 251 2.48 -12.12 20.03
CA LEU A 251 1.80 -11.58 18.85
C LEU A 251 2.79 -11.48 17.70
N VAL A 252 2.45 -12.14 16.59
CA VAL A 252 3.20 -12.13 15.33
C VAL A 252 2.51 -11.21 14.35
N GLY A 253 3.25 -10.38 13.61
CA GLY A 253 2.73 -9.53 12.54
C GLY A 253 3.31 -9.93 11.19
N ILE A 254 2.47 -10.08 10.16
CA ILE A 254 2.89 -10.38 8.79
C ILE A 254 2.32 -9.33 7.86
N ASP A 255 3.16 -8.77 7.01
CA ASP A 255 2.73 -7.84 5.95
C ASP A 255 3.59 -7.97 4.71
N LEU A 256 3.01 -7.66 3.55
CA LEU A 256 3.67 -7.70 2.25
C LEU A 256 4.55 -6.47 1.99
N SER A 257 4.23 -5.33 2.62
CA SER A 257 4.94 -4.06 2.45
C SER A 257 6.13 -3.94 3.40
N PRO A 258 7.37 -3.87 2.91
CA PRO A 258 8.54 -3.66 3.75
C PRO A 258 8.51 -2.33 4.50
N LYS A 259 7.91 -1.28 3.94
CA LYS A 259 7.79 0.01 4.63
C LYS A 259 6.77 -0.03 5.78
N MET A 260 5.66 -0.74 5.61
CA MET A 260 4.71 -1.00 6.70
C MET A 260 5.39 -1.75 7.85
N ILE A 261 6.13 -2.81 7.50
CA ILE A 261 6.90 -3.61 8.46
C ILE A 261 7.93 -2.78 9.23
N GLU A 262 8.63 -1.87 8.56
CA GLU A 262 9.59 -0.97 9.22
C GLU A 262 8.91 -0.10 10.29
N ILE A 263 7.75 0.48 9.97
CA ILE A 263 6.96 1.27 10.92
C ILE A 263 6.43 0.40 12.07
N ALA A 264 5.89 -0.77 11.77
CA ALA A 264 5.38 -1.71 12.78
C ALA A 264 6.48 -2.14 13.78
N LYS A 265 7.69 -2.43 13.29
CA LYS A 265 8.86 -2.72 14.13
C LYS A 265 9.20 -1.57 15.06
N GLY A 266 9.16 -0.34 14.57
CA GLY A 266 9.42 0.87 15.37
C GLY A 266 8.46 1.07 16.54
N LYS A 267 7.24 0.53 16.46
CA LYS A 267 6.22 0.64 17.51
C LYS A 267 6.39 -0.38 18.66
N ASN A 268 7.21 -1.42 18.49
CA ASN A 268 7.46 -2.48 19.49
C ASN A 268 6.19 -3.15 20.02
N ILE A 269 5.21 -3.40 19.15
CA ILE A 269 3.93 -4.02 19.49
C ILE A 269 4.00 -5.54 19.41
N TYR A 270 4.65 -6.04 18.37
CA TYR A 270 4.77 -7.46 18.05
C TYR A 270 6.04 -8.06 18.65
N ASP A 271 5.98 -9.33 19.01
CA ASP A 271 7.17 -10.12 19.41
C ASP A 271 7.99 -10.49 18.15
N THR A 272 7.31 -10.72 17.02
CA THR A 272 7.94 -11.00 15.72
C THR A 272 7.16 -10.24 14.64
N VAL A 273 7.89 -9.62 13.70
CA VAL A 273 7.29 -8.96 12.52
C VAL A 273 8.06 -9.40 11.28
N GLU A 274 7.35 -9.96 10.29
CA GLU A 274 7.96 -10.48 9.08
C GLU A 274 7.35 -9.89 7.82
N ASN A 275 8.23 -9.56 6.86
CA ASN A 275 7.81 -9.19 5.53
C ASN A 275 7.65 -10.46 4.69
N ASN A 276 6.41 -10.89 4.50
CA ASN A 276 6.11 -12.11 3.76
C ASN A 276 4.70 -12.06 3.16
N GLU A 277 4.46 -12.90 2.17
CA GLU A 277 3.11 -13.17 1.65
C GLU A 277 2.42 -14.15 2.61
N ILE A 278 1.17 -13.84 2.97
CA ILE A 278 0.44 -14.54 4.05
C ILE A 278 0.23 -16.01 3.74
N SER A 279 -0.13 -16.36 2.51
CA SER A 279 -0.39 -17.77 2.15
C SER A 279 0.90 -18.57 2.20
N ILE A 280 2.01 -18.00 1.74
CA ILE A 280 3.35 -18.62 1.78
C ILE A 280 3.77 -18.81 3.24
N TYR A 281 3.62 -17.77 4.06
CA TYR A 281 3.99 -17.82 5.47
C TYR A 281 3.23 -18.91 6.22
N LEU A 282 1.88 -18.92 6.11
CA LEU A 282 1.05 -19.91 6.79
C LEU A 282 1.28 -21.35 6.30
N GLU A 283 1.66 -21.52 5.03
CA GLU A 283 1.95 -22.84 4.45
C GLU A 283 3.30 -23.40 4.92
N GLN A 284 4.29 -22.52 5.13
CA GLN A 284 5.65 -22.88 5.55
C GLN A 284 5.82 -22.93 7.06
N SER A 285 4.95 -22.24 7.81
CA SER A 285 5.05 -22.20 9.27
C SER A 285 4.65 -23.53 9.90
N SER A 286 5.46 -24.00 10.84
CA SER A 286 5.10 -25.10 11.74
C SER A 286 4.38 -24.63 13.02
N GLU A 287 4.32 -23.33 13.24
CA GLU A 287 3.68 -22.74 14.41
C GLU A 287 2.15 -22.85 14.34
N LYS A 288 1.55 -22.86 15.53
CA LYS A 288 0.10 -22.92 15.71
C LYS A 288 -0.36 -21.69 16.49
N TYR A 289 -1.51 -21.16 16.08
CA TYR A 289 -2.04 -19.91 16.61
C TYR A 289 -3.41 -20.13 17.26
N ASP A 290 -3.66 -19.37 18.34
CA ASP A 290 -4.95 -19.37 19.05
C ASP A 290 -5.87 -18.27 18.52
N LEU A 291 -5.28 -17.19 17.98
CA LEU A 291 -6.00 -16.05 17.44
C LEU A 291 -5.39 -15.59 16.12
N PHE A 292 -6.21 -15.56 15.07
CA PHE A 292 -5.91 -14.95 13.78
C PHE A 292 -6.70 -13.66 13.66
N ILE A 293 -6.04 -12.59 13.22
CA ILE A 293 -6.60 -11.26 13.04
C ILE A 293 -6.38 -10.86 11.59
N ALA A 294 -7.41 -10.37 10.90
CA ALA A 294 -7.30 -9.84 9.55
C ALA A 294 -8.23 -8.64 9.37
N THR A 295 -7.70 -7.45 9.60
CA THR A 295 -8.42 -6.19 9.41
C THR A 295 -8.09 -5.60 8.05
N ASP A 296 -9.09 -5.35 7.22
CA ASP A 296 -8.95 -4.78 5.86
C ASP A 296 -7.97 -5.52 4.93
N LEU A 297 -7.72 -6.80 5.20
CA LEU A 297 -6.87 -7.66 4.38
C LEU A 297 -7.67 -8.32 3.24
N LEU A 298 -8.86 -8.88 3.55
CA LEU A 298 -9.59 -9.72 2.63
C LEU A 298 -10.08 -8.96 1.39
N ILE A 299 -10.11 -7.65 1.46
CA ILE A 299 -10.42 -6.78 0.32
C ILE A 299 -9.39 -6.83 -0.82
N TYR A 300 -8.26 -7.50 -0.63
CA TYR A 300 -7.24 -7.75 -1.67
C TYR A 300 -7.23 -9.19 -2.17
N ILE A 301 -8.09 -10.06 -1.60
CA ILE A 301 -8.17 -11.49 -1.92
C ILE A 301 -9.62 -11.82 -2.27
N GLY A 302 -9.92 -12.18 -3.52
CA GLY A 302 -11.27 -12.57 -3.96
C GLY A 302 -11.59 -14.00 -3.54
N ASP A 303 -10.78 -14.96 -3.97
CA ASP A 303 -10.96 -16.38 -3.63
C ASP A 303 -10.27 -16.71 -2.29
N LEU A 304 -11.05 -16.80 -1.23
CA LEU A 304 -10.55 -17.03 0.13
C LEU A 304 -10.33 -18.53 0.47
N THR A 305 -10.55 -19.44 -0.46
CA THR A 305 -10.52 -20.89 -0.22
C THR A 305 -9.18 -21.34 0.39
N MET A 306 -8.06 -20.89 -0.17
CA MET A 306 -6.73 -21.25 0.33
C MET A 306 -6.44 -20.62 1.69
N LEU A 307 -6.82 -19.36 1.89
CA LEU A 307 -6.62 -18.66 3.15
C LEU A 307 -7.32 -19.39 4.30
N PHE A 308 -8.62 -19.74 4.15
CA PHE A 308 -9.37 -20.47 5.16
C PHE A 308 -8.76 -21.86 5.44
N SER A 309 -8.33 -22.57 4.39
CA SER A 309 -7.64 -23.86 4.54
C SER A 309 -6.34 -23.73 5.33
N ASN A 310 -5.52 -22.72 5.02
CA ASN A 310 -4.25 -22.51 5.70
C ASN A 310 -4.43 -22.07 7.14
N ILE A 311 -5.40 -21.18 7.43
CA ILE A 311 -5.76 -20.79 8.79
C ILE A 311 -6.24 -22.00 9.61
N SER A 312 -7.13 -22.83 9.05
CA SER A 312 -7.60 -24.05 9.73
C SER A 312 -6.43 -24.99 10.08
N LYS A 313 -5.49 -25.18 9.16
CA LYS A 313 -4.30 -26.02 9.41
C LYS A 313 -3.34 -25.41 10.43
N ALA A 314 -3.15 -24.09 10.42
CA ALA A 314 -2.27 -23.38 11.34
C ALA A 314 -2.91 -23.10 12.71
N SER A 315 -4.19 -23.41 12.89
CA SER A 315 -4.93 -23.15 14.11
C SER A 315 -4.67 -24.20 15.17
N ASN A 316 -4.59 -23.77 16.44
CA ASN A 316 -4.77 -24.62 17.60
C ASN A 316 -6.23 -25.07 17.71
N GLN A 317 -6.49 -26.08 18.57
CA GLN A 317 -7.86 -26.49 18.91
C GLN A 317 -8.65 -25.28 19.46
N LYS A 318 -9.84 -25.05 18.92
CA LYS A 318 -10.69 -23.88 19.25
C LYS A 318 -10.06 -22.54 18.95
N GLY A 319 -9.06 -22.50 18.07
CA GLY A 319 -8.47 -21.23 17.61
C GLY A 319 -9.52 -20.34 16.95
N ILE A 320 -9.36 -19.06 17.12
CA ILE A 320 -10.31 -18.03 16.71
C ILE A 320 -9.76 -17.31 15.47
N PHE A 321 -10.63 -17.02 14.52
CA PHE A 321 -10.32 -16.12 13.42
C PHE A 321 -11.29 -14.94 13.43
N VAL A 322 -10.77 -13.72 13.57
CA VAL A 322 -11.52 -12.45 13.50
C VAL A 322 -11.12 -11.68 12.27
N PHE A 323 -12.07 -11.22 11.48
CA PHE A 323 -11.77 -10.52 10.23
C PHE A 323 -12.91 -9.61 9.76
N SER A 324 -12.59 -8.71 8.84
CA SER A 324 -13.54 -7.83 8.17
C SER A 324 -13.61 -8.11 6.66
N THR A 325 -14.78 -7.87 6.06
CA THR A 325 -14.99 -7.91 4.61
C THR A 325 -15.84 -6.73 4.17
N GLU A 326 -15.61 -6.22 2.94
CA GLU A 326 -16.64 -5.44 2.25
C GLU A 326 -17.76 -6.39 1.80
N LEU A 327 -19.02 -5.92 1.78
CA LEU A 327 -20.19 -6.76 1.52
C LEU A 327 -20.61 -6.70 0.06
N VAL A 328 -20.87 -7.87 -0.52
CA VAL A 328 -21.58 -8.03 -1.79
C VAL A 328 -22.75 -8.98 -1.61
N GLN A 329 -23.80 -8.80 -2.44
CA GLN A 329 -24.97 -9.68 -2.52
C GLN A 329 -24.87 -10.54 -3.79
N GLU A 330 -25.64 -11.60 -3.88
CA GLU A 330 -25.89 -12.39 -5.11
C GLU A 330 -24.74 -13.22 -5.69
N VAL A 331 -23.46 -12.91 -5.37
CA VAL A 331 -22.29 -13.65 -5.84
C VAL A 331 -21.37 -13.98 -4.66
N ASP A 332 -20.54 -15.01 -4.79
CA ASP A 332 -19.59 -15.39 -3.74
C ASP A 332 -18.64 -14.22 -3.39
N TYR A 333 -18.02 -13.64 -4.41
CA TYR A 333 -17.20 -12.44 -4.29
C TYR A 333 -17.15 -11.67 -5.61
N SER A 334 -16.85 -10.40 -5.54
CA SER A 334 -16.69 -9.55 -6.75
C SER A 334 -15.57 -8.54 -6.58
N LEU A 335 -14.92 -8.21 -7.70
CA LEU A 335 -13.97 -7.11 -7.78
C LEU A 335 -14.75 -5.82 -8.02
N THR A 336 -14.73 -4.91 -7.07
CA THR A 336 -15.43 -3.61 -7.14
C THR A 336 -14.69 -2.63 -8.06
N THR A 337 -15.38 -1.58 -8.51
CA THR A 337 -14.78 -0.52 -9.33
C THR A 337 -13.63 0.22 -8.64
N GLN A 338 -13.44 0.01 -7.35
CA GLN A 338 -12.34 0.58 -6.56
C GLN A 338 -11.08 -0.31 -6.56
N GLY A 339 -11.11 -1.47 -7.25
CA GLY A 339 -9.99 -2.41 -7.28
C GLY A 339 -9.87 -3.26 -6.01
N ARG A 340 -10.96 -3.36 -5.21
CA ARG A 340 -11.04 -4.18 -4.00
C ARG A 340 -12.09 -5.25 -4.15
N TYR A 341 -11.96 -6.33 -3.37
CA TYR A 341 -12.93 -7.42 -3.34
C TYR A 341 -13.95 -7.22 -2.22
N ALA A 342 -15.19 -7.50 -2.55
CA ALA A 342 -16.30 -7.66 -1.61
C ALA A 342 -16.75 -9.11 -1.60
N HIS A 343 -17.21 -9.61 -0.44
CA HIS A 343 -17.60 -11.01 -0.23
C HIS A 343 -19.02 -11.11 0.29
N SER A 344 -19.74 -12.15 -0.13
CA SER A 344 -21.06 -12.40 0.43
C SER A 344 -20.98 -13.18 1.75
N GLU A 345 -21.94 -12.93 2.62
CA GLU A 345 -22.06 -13.70 3.86
C GLU A 345 -22.22 -15.20 3.60
N SER A 346 -22.98 -15.58 2.56
CA SER A 346 -23.18 -16.99 2.18
C SER A 346 -21.88 -17.69 1.78
N TYR A 347 -21.00 -16.99 1.06
CA TYR A 347 -19.67 -17.49 0.70
C TYR A 347 -18.80 -17.73 1.93
N ILE A 348 -18.76 -16.77 2.85
CA ILE A 348 -17.99 -16.90 4.10
C ILE A 348 -18.53 -18.06 4.95
N ARG A 349 -19.86 -18.20 5.07
CA ARG A 349 -20.49 -19.33 5.78
C ARG A 349 -20.11 -20.67 5.18
N ASN A 350 -20.12 -20.78 3.86
CA ASN A 350 -19.72 -22.01 3.17
C ASN A 350 -18.24 -22.34 3.42
N LEU A 351 -17.34 -21.37 3.34
CA LEU A 351 -15.90 -21.56 3.63
C LEU A 351 -15.68 -21.97 5.09
N ALA A 352 -16.36 -21.31 6.03
CA ALA A 352 -16.28 -21.66 7.44
C ALA A 352 -16.69 -23.13 7.68
N GLN A 353 -17.82 -23.56 7.13
CA GLN A 353 -18.29 -24.94 7.24
C GLN A 353 -17.30 -25.94 6.61
N GLN A 354 -16.81 -25.68 5.41
CA GLN A 354 -15.85 -26.56 4.72
C GLN A 354 -14.55 -26.73 5.49
N ASN A 355 -14.12 -25.70 6.24
CA ASN A 355 -12.89 -25.68 7.02
C ASN A 355 -13.11 -25.95 8.53
N LYS A 356 -14.30 -26.44 8.93
CA LYS A 356 -14.66 -26.80 10.31
C LYS A 356 -14.63 -25.61 11.29
N PHE A 357 -15.02 -24.44 10.84
CA PHE A 357 -15.23 -23.29 11.70
C PHE A 357 -16.71 -23.12 12.05
N ASN A 358 -17.00 -22.91 13.31
CA ASN A 358 -18.28 -22.42 13.82
C ASN A 358 -18.29 -20.89 13.77
N ILE A 359 -19.34 -20.31 13.25
CA ILE A 359 -19.54 -18.86 13.27
C ILE A 359 -20.11 -18.48 14.62
N LEU A 360 -19.37 -17.69 15.40
CA LEU A 360 -19.78 -17.18 16.70
C LEU A 360 -20.52 -15.84 16.56
N ASN A 361 -20.06 -14.96 15.68
CA ASN A 361 -20.67 -13.65 15.44
C ASN A 361 -20.53 -13.23 13.97
N ILE A 362 -21.56 -12.56 13.47
CA ILE A 362 -21.53 -11.73 12.27
C ILE A 362 -22.22 -10.42 12.63
N SER A 363 -21.56 -9.31 12.37
CA SER A 363 -22.16 -8.00 12.57
C SER A 363 -21.89 -7.08 11.38
N ASN A 364 -22.93 -6.39 10.92
CA ASN A 364 -22.81 -5.39 9.88
C ASN A 364 -22.19 -4.12 10.46
N THR A 365 -21.34 -3.49 9.69
CA THR A 365 -20.70 -2.25 10.06
C THR A 365 -20.36 -1.44 8.81
N GLU A 366 -20.18 -0.17 8.98
CA GLU A 366 -19.54 0.66 7.97
C GLU A 366 -18.02 0.49 8.10
N ILE A 367 -17.39 -0.17 7.14
CA ILE A 367 -15.93 -0.39 7.13
C ILE A 367 -15.20 0.91 6.80
N ARG A 368 -15.78 1.70 5.89
CA ARG A 368 -15.31 3.03 5.48
C ARG A 368 -16.52 3.85 5.10
N THR A 369 -16.38 5.17 5.11
CA THR A 369 -17.47 6.08 4.76
C THR A 369 -18.20 5.66 3.48
N GLY A 370 -19.47 5.32 3.61
CA GLY A 370 -20.35 4.86 2.52
C GLY A 370 -20.08 3.43 2.03
N ILE A 371 -19.25 2.64 2.72
CA ILE A 371 -18.96 1.24 2.34
C ILE A 371 -19.42 0.31 3.45
N GLU A 372 -20.50 -0.43 3.17
CA GLU A 372 -20.99 -1.48 4.04
C GLU A 372 -20.07 -2.69 4.04
N GLY A 373 -19.90 -3.29 5.22
CA GLY A 373 -19.14 -4.50 5.39
C GLY A 373 -19.60 -5.31 6.59
N GLN A 374 -18.90 -6.40 6.82
CA GLN A 374 -19.21 -7.32 7.91
C GLN A 374 -17.96 -7.66 8.72
N LEU A 375 -18.17 -7.81 10.02
CA LEU A 375 -17.19 -8.32 10.97
C LEU A 375 -17.58 -9.76 11.33
N PHE A 376 -16.59 -10.63 11.30
CA PHE A 376 -16.75 -12.04 11.59
C PHE A 376 -15.91 -12.47 12.78
N VAL A 377 -16.49 -13.28 13.65
CA VAL A 377 -15.78 -14.04 14.68
C VAL A 377 -16.13 -15.51 14.45
N ILE A 378 -15.14 -16.31 14.08
CA ILE A 378 -15.32 -17.75 13.84
C ILE A 378 -14.33 -18.55 14.69
N GLN A 379 -14.70 -19.77 15.06
CA GLN A 379 -13.91 -20.65 15.92
C GLN A 379 -13.76 -22.02 15.28
N LEU A 380 -12.54 -22.56 15.26
CA LEU A 380 -12.27 -23.92 14.84
C LEU A 380 -12.96 -24.92 15.80
N GLU A 381 -13.67 -25.91 15.28
CA GLU A 381 -14.45 -26.86 16.07
C GLU A 381 -13.57 -27.73 16.96
N TYR A 382 -12.51 -28.33 16.42
CA TYR A 382 -11.58 -29.24 17.12
C TYR A 382 -10.22 -29.32 16.39
#